data_905cd6a2a6a1a8379419decedca78921
#
_entry.id   905cd6a2a6a1a8379419decedca78921
#
_cell.length_a   1.000
_cell.length_b   1.000
_cell.length_c   1.000
_cell.angle_alpha   90.00
_cell.angle_beta   90.00
_cell.angle_gamma   90.00
#
_symmetry.space_group_name_H-M   'P 1'
#
loop_
_entity.id
_entity.type
_entity.pdbx_description
1 polymer ?
#
loop_
_entity_poly.entity_id
_entity_poly.type
_entity_poly.pdbx_seq_one_letter_code
_entity_poly.pdbx_strand_id
1 'polypeptide(L)'
;MKILFGGDVSFGMYNYPGDEKIADILKEVKPLFDSADFKMLNLENIFGDKAYTPILKSGPNLISTGKFISFFQELKVQVVGMANNHTGDYGEEPILNTFDILDHAGIAYVGAGKTIAEAYAPYVFEKDGIRVSVIAVCENEFGTAKKDKAGSAGYHLGKLTEGILAEKKKGNRVVIYFHGGNERNPYPSPDKVCLYRHFVDLGADAVVAMHTHCPQGYETYQGCPIIYSMGNFFFPWGEDEEIEKLSGNWYFGYLTALDFSENGVSVNLHPYKFSANEIVLLKGEQLEKFRTYLAQITAPIHDEDALSKLFDGWCILDGVQYAERLVFSKEMLHNGAEKVCGTRNLFTCEAHNELMRSVMLLCFEGDVEAATQTAKKIEKMQVIDI
;
A
#
# COMPACT_ATOMS: atom_id res chain seq x y z
N MET A 1 21.42 -6.08 -9.53
CA MET A 1 20.78 -6.50 -8.26
C MET A 1 19.28 -6.44 -8.45
N LYS A 2 18.61 -7.58 -8.35
CA LYS A 2 17.14 -7.67 -8.52
C LYS A 2 16.44 -7.70 -7.18
N ILE A 3 15.54 -6.76 -6.93
CA ILE A 3 14.65 -6.75 -5.75
C ILE A 3 13.21 -6.95 -6.22
N LEU A 4 12.52 -7.94 -5.65
CA LEU A 4 11.11 -8.21 -5.92
C LEU A 4 10.26 -7.60 -4.81
N PHE A 5 9.39 -6.67 -5.19
CA PHE A 5 8.41 -6.05 -4.31
C PHE A 5 7.03 -6.62 -4.55
N GLY A 6 6.27 -6.84 -3.48
CA GLY A 6 4.86 -7.16 -3.55
C GLY A 6 4.04 -6.22 -2.69
N GLY A 7 2.73 -6.21 -2.95
CA GLY A 7 1.76 -5.37 -2.25
C GLY A 7 1.34 -5.93 -0.90
N ASP A 8 0.10 -5.68 -0.53
CA ASP A 8 -0.42 -5.87 0.80
C ASP A 8 -0.65 -7.34 1.13
N VAL A 9 -0.14 -7.76 2.28
CA VAL A 9 -0.36 -9.09 2.87
C VAL A 9 -1.07 -8.90 4.19
N SER A 10 -2.29 -9.42 4.29
CA SER A 10 -3.04 -9.46 5.54
C SER A 10 -3.73 -10.81 5.74
N PHE A 11 -3.74 -11.25 6.97
CA PHE A 11 -4.38 -12.48 7.43
C PHE A 11 -5.49 -12.20 8.45
N GLY A 12 -5.84 -10.92 8.67
CA GLY A 12 -6.76 -10.51 9.72
C GLY A 12 -8.18 -11.08 9.60
N MET A 13 -8.57 -11.49 8.39
CA MET A 13 -9.88 -12.11 8.08
C MET A 13 -9.76 -13.59 7.69
N TYR A 14 -8.58 -14.18 7.85
CA TYR A 14 -8.28 -15.54 7.38
C TYR A 14 -7.74 -16.41 8.53
N ASN A 15 -8.26 -17.62 8.66
CA ASN A 15 -7.79 -18.56 9.65
C ASN A 15 -6.48 -19.22 9.19
N TYR A 16 -5.57 -19.47 10.14
CA TYR A 16 -4.32 -20.13 9.83
C TYR A 16 -4.55 -21.57 9.34
N PRO A 17 -4.22 -21.87 8.06
CA PRO A 17 -4.60 -23.15 7.46
C PRO A 17 -3.57 -24.26 7.68
N GLY A 18 -2.42 -23.94 8.29
CA GLY A 18 -1.26 -24.81 8.42
C GLY A 18 -0.18 -24.57 7.37
N ASP A 19 1.07 -24.95 7.67
CA ASP A 19 2.24 -24.69 6.81
C ASP A 19 2.15 -25.38 5.45
N GLU A 20 1.62 -26.60 5.38
CA GLU A 20 1.44 -27.33 4.11
C GLU A 20 0.50 -26.57 3.16
N LYS A 21 -0.60 -26.05 3.69
CA LYS A 21 -1.55 -25.26 2.88
C LYS A 21 -0.95 -23.93 2.45
N ILE A 22 -0.14 -23.28 3.30
CA ILE A 22 0.60 -22.06 2.92
C ILE A 22 1.56 -22.35 1.77
N ALA A 23 2.32 -23.46 1.83
CA ALA A 23 3.21 -23.86 0.74
C ALA A 23 2.45 -24.11 -0.58
N ASP A 24 1.26 -24.72 -0.50
CA ASP A 24 0.39 -24.93 -1.67
C ASP A 24 -0.12 -23.58 -2.26
N ILE A 25 -0.57 -22.65 -1.42
CA ILE A 25 -1.01 -21.30 -1.83
C ILE A 25 0.10 -20.59 -2.61
N LEU A 26 1.34 -20.72 -2.18
CA LEU A 26 2.50 -19.99 -2.71
C LEU A 26 3.21 -20.68 -3.88
N LYS A 27 2.83 -21.91 -4.18
CA LYS A 27 3.51 -22.82 -5.10
C LYS A 27 3.82 -22.20 -6.48
N GLU A 28 2.84 -21.52 -7.08
CA GLU A 28 2.98 -20.96 -8.44
C GLU A 28 3.87 -19.69 -8.48
N VAL A 29 3.93 -18.93 -7.40
CA VAL A 29 4.71 -17.68 -7.33
C VAL A 29 6.12 -17.90 -6.77
N LYS A 30 6.34 -18.98 -5.99
CA LYS A 30 7.64 -19.28 -5.36
C LYS A 30 8.84 -19.26 -6.32
N PRO A 31 8.77 -19.85 -7.55
CA PRO A 31 9.89 -19.80 -8.49
C PRO A 31 10.30 -18.35 -8.88
N LEU A 32 9.34 -17.42 -8.94
CA LEU A 32 9.63 -16.02 -9.20
C LEU A 32 10.37 -15.40 -8.01
N PHE A 33 9.92 -15.66 -6.79
CA PHE A 33 10.62 -15.22 -5.57
C PHE A 33 12.04 -15.79 -5.49
N ASP A 34 12.22 -17.09 -5.79
CA ASP A 34 13.56 -17.72 -5.80
C ASP A 34 14.50 -17.14 -6.85
N SER A 35 13.97 -16.49 -7.91
CA SER A 35 14.76 -15.85 -8.98
C SER A 35 15.28 -14.47 -8.62
N ALA A 36 14.78 -13.83 -7.57
CA ALA A 36 15.19 -12.51 -7.14
C ALA A 36 16.29 -12.59 -6.06
N ASP A 37 17.18 -11.59 -6.04
CA ASP A 37 18.22 -11.49 -5.02
C ASP A 37 17.60 -11.17 -3.65
N PHE A 38 16.68 -10.22 -3.65
CA PHE A 38 15.97 -9.78 -2.43
C PHE A 38 14.47 -9.69 -2.67
N LYS A 39 13.68 -9.82 -1.59
CA LYS A 39 12.22 -9.84 -1.60
C LYS A 39 11.69 -8.99 -0.46
N MET A 40 10.70 -8.16 -0.76
CA MET A 40 10.01 -7.32 0.20
C MET A 40 8.49 -7.36 -0.04
N LEU A 41 7.72 -7.57 1.01
CA LEU A 41 6.25 -7.53 1.02
C LEU A 41 5.77 -6.54 2.08
N ASN A 42 4.55 -6.02 1.96
CA ASN A 42 3.92 -5.22 3.02
C ASN A 42 3.14 -6.12 3.97
N LEU A 43 3.50 -6.13 5.25
CA LEU A 43 2.74 -6.82 6.31
C LEU A 43 1.66 -5.86 6.83
N GLU A 44 0.45 -5.96 6.29
CA GLU A 44 -0.68 -5.08 6.61
C GLU A 44 -1.59 -5.67 7.68
N ASN A 45 -1.01 -6.21 8.70
CA ASN A 45 -1.61 -6.56 9.98
C ASN A 45 -0.53 -6.71 11.03
N ILE A 46 -0.92 -6.90 12.28
CA ILE A 46 0.00 -7.26 13.36
C ILE A 46 -0.24 -8.69 13.82
N PHE A 47 0.79 -9.27 14.47
CA PHE A 47 0.72 -10.61 15.05
C PHE A 47 0.38 -10.57 16.52
N GLY A 48 -0.56 -11.42 16.94
CA GLY A 48 -0.93 -11.56 18.33
C GLY A 48 -1.67 -12.86 18.59
N ASP A 49 -1.22 -13.62 19.60
CA ASP A 49 -1.76 -14.94 19.96
C ASP A 49 -2.65 -14.89 21.22
N LYS A 50 -2.97 -13.70 21.73
CA LYS A 50 -3.90 -13.47 22.84
C LYS A 50 -4.92 -12.39 22.50
N ALA A 51 -5.95 -12.25 23.31
CA ALA A 51 -6.91 -11.16 23.17
C ALA A 51 -6.25 -9.81 23.50
N TYR A 52 -6.29 -8.89 22.54
CA TYR A 52 -5.90 -7.50 22.70
C TYR A 52 -7.11 -6.60 22.52
N THR A 53 -7.07 -5.42 23.13
CA THR A 53 -8.13 -4.42 22.95
C THR A 53 -7.80 -3.57 21.72
N PRO A 54 -8.70 -3.50 20.71
CA PRO A 54 -8.47 -2.67 19.53
C PRO A 54 -8.45 -1.18 19.90
N ILE A 55 -7.69 -0.39 19.17
CA ILE A 55 -7.77 1.07 19.31
C ILE A 55 -9.06 1.59 18.67
N LEU A 56 -9.49 2.75 19.12
CA LEU A 56 -10.57 3.48 18.49
C LEU A 56 -10.09 4.07 17.15
N LYS A 57 -10.64 3.57 16.03
CA LYS A 57 -10.36 4.06 14.68
C LYS A 57 -11.58 3.90 13.77
N SER A 58 -11.55 4.50 12.60
CA SER A 58 -12.44 4.15 11.49
C SER A 58 -11.88 2.96 10.71
N GLY A 59 -12.75 2.11 10.15
CA GLY A 59 -12.35 0.88 9.47
C GLY A 59 -12.04 -0.29 10.42
N PRO A 60 -11.68 -1.46 9.88
CA PRO A 60 -11.44 -2.68 10.65
C PRO A 60 -10.12 -2.59 11.44
N ASN A 61 -10.02 -3.38 12.52
CA ASN A 61 -8.77 -3.63 13.22
C ASN A 61 -8.29 -5.03 12.83
N LEU A 62 -7.05 -5.15 12.31
CA LEU A 62 -6.51 -6.39 11.76
C LEU A 62 -5.43 -6.97 12.68
N ILE A 63 -5.62 -8.21 13.10
CA ILE A 63 -4.67 -8.99 13.88
C ILE A 63 -4.77 -10.46 13.46
N SER A 64 -3.65 -11.15 13.44
CA SER A 64 -3.60 -12.58 13.15
C SER A 64 -2.60 -13.29 14.05
N THR A 65 -2.65 -14.64 14.08
CA THR A 65 -1.67 -15.43 14.82
C THR A 65 -0.26 -15.29 14.22
N GLY A 66 0.76 -15.28 15.09
CA GLY A 66 2.18 -15.26 14.69
C GLY A 66 2.61 -16.46 13.84
N LYS A 67 1.81 -17.54 13.77
CA LYS A 67 2.08 -18.69 12.90
C LYS A 67 2.17 -18.34 11.42
N PHE A 68 1.49 -17.25 10.99
CA PHE A 68 1.58 -16.78 9.59
C PHE A 68 2.97 -16.28 9.18
N ILE A 69 3.94 -16.23 10.10
CA ILE A 69 5.35 -15.97 9.75
C ILE A 69 5.86 -16.97 8.72
N SER A 70 5.32 -18.20 8.70
CA SER A 70 5.66 -19.24 7.72
C SER A 70 5.37 -18.83 6.27
N PHE A 71 4.39 -17.95 6.02
CA PHE A 71 4.11 -17.40 4.70
C PHE A 71 5.33 -16.63 4.13
N PHE A 72 5.94 -15.79 4.94
CA PHE A 72 7.12 -15.01 4.55
C PHE A 72 8.38 -15.87 4.49
N GLN A 73 8.51 -16.86 5.39
CA GLN A 73 9.63 -17.80 5.38
C GLN A 73 9.61 -18.69 4.13
N GLU A 74 8.44 -19.18 3.70
CA GLU A 74 8.28 -20.01 2.49
C GLU A 74 8.73 -19.27 1.23
N LEU A 75 8.48 -17.96 1.16
CA LEU A 75 8.94 -17.08 0.08
C LEU A 75 10.37 -16.55 0.27
N LYS A 76 11.02 -16.88 1.39
CA LYS A 76 12.36 -16.36 1.76
C LYS A 76 12.39 -14.82 1.71
N VAL A 77 11.37 -14.15 2.24
CA VAL A 77 11.31 -12.70 2.35
C VAL A 77 12.37 -12.22 3.35
N GLN A 78 13.18 -11.24 2.98
CA GLN A 78 14.23 -10.71 3.85
C GLN A 78 13.75 -9.54 4.70
N VAL A 79 12.78 -8.76 4.17
CA VAL A 79 12.25 -7.60 4.89
C VAL A 79 10.77 -7.42 4.61
N VAL A 80 10.01 -7.01 5.61
CA VAL A 80 8.62 -6.60 5.47
C VAL A 80 8.47 -5.10 5.67
N GLY A 81 7.62 -4.47 4.84
CA GLY A 81 7.12 -3.13 5.11
C GLY A 81 6.10 -3.18 6.24
N MET A 82 6.23 -2.29 7.21
CA MET A 82 5.27 -2.11 8.30
C MET A 82 4.82 -0.65 8.44
N ALA A 83 5.12 0.20 7.45
CA ALA A 83 4.50 1.50 7.36
C ALA A 83 3.12 1.35 6.72
N ASN A 84 2.09 1.12 7.53
CA ASN A 84 0.70 1.04 7.09
C ASN A 84 -0.27 1.46 8.21
N ASN A 85 -1.54 1.65 7.84
CA ASN A 85 -2.62 2.10 8.72
C ASN A 85 -3.09 1.02 9.73
N HIS A 86 -2.63 -0.24 9.58
CA HIS A 86 -2.98 -1.36 10.45
C HIS A 86 -1.90 -1.72 11.48
N THR A 87 -0.70 -1.18 11.36
CA THR A 87 0.41 -1.46 12.29
C THR A 87 0.05 -1.14 13.74
N GLY A 88 -0.75 -0.11 13.97
CA GLY A 88 -1.11 0.33 15.32
C GLY A 88 -2.47 -0.14 15.84
N ASP A 89 -3.17 -1.02 15.15
CA ASP A 89 -4.58 -1.38 15.37
C ASP A 89 -4.95 -1.84 16.78
N TYR A 90 -3.99 -2.37 17.53
CA TYR A 90 -4.19 -2.85 18.90
C TYR A 90 -3.20 -2.22 19.88
N GLY A 91 -2.58 -1.09 19.52
CA GLY A 91 -1.65 -0.37 20.35
C GLY A 91 -0.24 -0.95 20.33
N GLU A 92 0.57 -0.55 21.29
CA GLU A 92 2.01 -0.76 21.28
C GLU A 92 2.44 -2.22 21.55
N GLU A 93 1.79 -2.90 22.46
CA GLU A 93 2.19 -4.26 22.86
C GLU A 93 2.20 -5.25 21.69
N PRO A 94 1.15 -5.34 20.82
CA PRO A 94 1.18 -6.23 19.68
C PRO A 94 2.19 -5.80 18.59
N ILE A 95 2.51 -4.51 18.47
CA ILE A 95 3.59 -4.04 17.58
C ILE A 95 4.91 -4.66 18.02
N LEU A 96 5.25 -4.56 19.32
CA LEU A 96 6.48 -5.12 19.88
C LEU A 96 6.52 -6.64 19.73
N ASN A 97 5.39 -7.33 19.98
CA ASN A 97 5.27 -8.76 19.75
C ASN A 97 5.53 -9.13 18.27
N THR A 98 5.03 -8.33 17.34
CA THR A 98 5.29 -8.55 15.91
C THR A 98 6.77 -8.39 15.57
N PHE A 99 7.45 -7.39 16.14
CA PHE A 99 8.90 -7.23 15.99
C PHE A 99 9.65 -8.44 16.50
N ASP A 100 9.30 -8.94 17.69
CA ASP A 100 9.94 -10.12 18.29
C ASP A 100 9.73 -11.38 17.41
N ILE A 101 8.55 -11.59 16.83
CA ILE A 101 8.28 -12.70 15.92
C ILE A 101 9.13 -12.58 14.64
N LEU A 102 9.22 -11.39 14.04
CA LEU A 102 10.02 -11.13 12.85
C LEU A 102 11.52 -11.34 13.13
N ASP A 103 12.02 -10.80 14.24
CA ASP A 103 13.41 -10.95 14.68
C ASP A 103 13.79 -12.43 14.88
N HIS A 104 12.93 -13.22 15.54
CA HIS A 104 13.15 -14.66 15.71
C HIS A 104 13.13 -15.43 14.37
N ALA A 105 12.39 -14.94 13.40
CA ALA A 105 12.35 -15.53 12.05
C ALA A 105 13.51 -15.06 11.16
N GLY A 106 14.34 -14.11 11.60
CA GLY A 106 15.41 -13.53 10.80
C GLY A 106 14.91 -12.64 9.67
N ILE A 107 13.69 -12.08 9.80
CA ILE A 107 13.06 -11.19 8.82
C ILE A 107 13.13 -9.75 9.37
N ALA A 108 13.79 -8.88 8.63
CA ALA A 108 13.86 -7.47 8.98
C ALA A 108 12.51 -6.76 8.71
N TYR A 109 12.32 -5.59 9.31
CA TYR A 109 11.17 -4.73 9.05
C TYR A 109 11.62 -3.28 8.84
N VAL A 110 10.82 -2.52 8.10
CA VAL A 110 11.06 -1.11 7.80
C VAL A 110 9.75 -0.33 7.80
N GLY A 111 9.80 0.94 8.21
CA GLY A 111 8.61 1.79 8.25
C GLY A 111 7.79 1.68 9.53
N ALA A 112 8.29 0.94 10.53
CA ALA A 112 7.78 0.95 11.89
C ALA A 112 8.95 0.84 12.88
N GLY A 113 8.76 1.27 14.11
CA GLY A 113 9.79 1.23 15.14
C GLY A 113 9.25 1.47 16.53
N LYS A 114 10.08 1.24 17.55
CA LYS A 114 9.77 1.53 18.96
C LYS A 114 9.70 3.03 19.23
N THR A 115 10.33 3.80 18.35
CA THR A 115 10.36 5.26 18.37
C THR A 115 10.16 5.80 16.96
N ILE A 116 9.81 7.09 16.84
CA ILE A 116 9.71 7.76 15.56
C ILE A 116 11.04 7.74 14.76
N ALA A 117 12.19 7.78 15.44
CA ALA A 117 13.50 7.72 14.81
C ALA A 117 13.76 6.35 14.16
N GLU A 118 13.40 5.28 14.85
CA GLU A 118 13.50 3.91 14.33
C GLU A 118 12.51 3.68 13.18
N ALA A 119 11.27 4.18 13.30
CA ALA A 119 10.25 4.03 12.26
C ALA A 119 10.68 4.65 10.91
N TYR A 120 11.42 5.76 10.92
CA TYR A 120 11.94 6.40 9.69
C TYR A 120 13.32 5.88 9.27
N ALA A 121 13.92 4.93 9.99
CA ALA A 121 15.21 4.37 9.60
C ALA A 121 15.07 3.57 8.30
N PRO A 122 15.91 3.83 7.28
CA PRO A 122 15.85 3.07 6.03
C PRO A 122 16.41 1.66 6.22
N TYR A 123 15.87 0.71 5.45
CA TYR A 123 16.50 -0.60 5.28
C TYR A 123 17.40 -0.59 4.04
N VAL A 124 18.58 -1.20 4.11
CA VAL A 124 19.54 -1.20 3.00
C VAL A 124 19.79 -2.62 2.50
N PHE A 125 19.45 -2.87 1.24
CA PHE A 125 19.90 -4.04 0.50
C PHE A 125 21.30 -3.75 -0.09
N GLU A 126 22.19 -4.74 -0.04
CA GLU A 126 23.53 -4.60 -0.60
C GLU A 126 23.95 -5.88 -1.34
N LYS A 127 24.40 -5.73 -2.58
CA LYS A 127 24.95 -6.82 -3.39
C LYS A 127 25.84 -6.26 -4.48
N ASP A 128 27.02 -6.88 -4.67
CA ASP A 128 27.96 -6.57 -5.76
C ASP A 128 28.31 -5.07 -5.87
N GLY A 129 28.45 -4.40 -4.71
CA GLY A 129 28.76 -2.96 -4.62
C GLY A 129 27.58 -2.02 -4.86
N ILE A 130 26.41 -2.54 -5.23
CA ILE A 130 25.18 -1.76 -5.34
C ILE A 130 24.46 -1.77 -3.99
N ARG A 131 24.11 -0.58 -3.50
CA ARG A 131 23.36 -0.37 -2.25
C ARG A 131 22.03 0.30 -2.56
N VAL A 132 20.94 -0.28 -2.09
CA VAL A 132 19.57 0.24 -2.26
C VAL A 132 18.95 0.46 -0.89
N SER A 133 18.72 1.73 -0.56
CA SER A 133 18.02 2.14 0.65
C SER A 133 16.52 2.22 0.38
N VAL A 134 15.72 1.51 1.16
CA VAL A 134 14.26 1.59 1.15
C VAL A 134 13.81 2.45 2.31
N ILE A 135 13.08 3.54 2.03
CA ILE A 135 12.42 4.38 3.02
C ILE A 135 10.93 4.08 2.93
N ALA A 136 10.37 3.48 3.98
CA ALA A 136 8.96 3.11 4.02
C ALA A 136 8.16 4.09 4.88
N VAL A 137 7.03 4.58 4.34
CA VAL A 137 6.11 5.50 5.03
C VAL A 137 4.67 5.20 4.64
N CYS A 138 3.73 5.60 5.51
CA CYS A 138 2.29 5.52 5.24
C CYS A 138 1.60 6.87 5.46
N GLU A 139 0.41 7.04 4.94
CA GLU A 139 -0.43 8.18 5.26
C GLU A 139 -0.78 8.27 6.76
N ASN A 140 -1.13 9.46 7.23
CA ASN A 140 -1.33 9.75 8.66
C ASN A 140 -2.74 9.39 9.14
N GLU A 141 -3.06 8.11 9.12
CA GLU A 141 -4.34 7.63 9.65
C GLU A 141 -4.27 7.36 11.16
N PHE A 142 -3.89 6.15 11.53
CA PHE A 142 -3.85 5.68 12.91
C PHE A 142 -2.53 4.97 13.21
N GLY A 143 -2.15 4.87 14.49
CA GLY A 143 -1.03 4.04 14.91
C GLY A 143 0.37 4.56 14.54
N THR A 144 0.52 5.82 14.13
CA THR A 144 1.85 6.39 13.82
C THR A 144 2.73 6.51 15.04
N ALA A 145 4.03 6.25 14.85
CA ALA A 145 5.06 6.34 15.90
C ALA A 145 5.19 7.76 16.45
N LYS A 146 5.50 7.84 17.74
CA LYS A 146 5.84 9.08 18.44
C LYS A 146 7.26 8.99 18.99
N LYS A 147 7.70 10.05 19.69
CA LYS A 147 9.06 10.11 20.25
C LYS A 147 9.39 8.88 21.10
N ASP A 148 8.43 8.41 21.89
CA ASP A 148 8.54 7.38 22.92
C ASP A 148 7.37 6.38 22.87
N LYS A 149 6.82 6.16 21.68
CA LYS A 149 5.73 5.21 21.43
C LYS A 149 5.93 4.52 20.11
N ALA A 150 5.87 3.19 20.10
CA ALA A 150 5.96 2.37 18.91
C ALA A 150 4.81 2.65 17.93
N GLY A 151 5.09 2.51 16.63
CA GLY A 151 4.12 2.73 15.56
C GLY A 151 4.75 2.77 14.19
N SER A 152 3.93 3.08 13.19
CA SER A 152 4.34 3.24 11.80
C SER A 152 4.97 4.62 11.51
N ALA A 153 5.79 4.71 10.47
CA ALA A 153 6.32 5.97 9.95
C ALA A 153 5.23 6.72 9.15
N GLY A 154 4.54 7.65 9.80
CA GLY A 154 3.55 8.50 9.13
C GLY A 154 4.20 9.45 8.13
N TYR A 155 3.48 9.79 7.05
CA TYR A 155 3.98 10.72 6.03
C TYR A 155 4.36 12.08 6.63
N HIS A 156 5.54 12.55 6.28
CA HIS A 156 6.03 13.88 6.60
C HIS A 156 7.06 14.29 5.54
N LEU A 157 6.67 15.22 4.66
CA LEU A 157 7.48 15.62 3.50
C LEU A 157 8.93 16.00 3.89
N GLY A 158 9.11 16.79 4.94
CA GLY A 158 10.45 17.23 5.39
C GLY A 158 11.34 16.06 5.80
N LYS A 159 10.81 15.06 6.54
CA LYS A 159 11.56 13.86 6.94
C LYS A 159 11.92 12.98 5.75
N LEU A 160 11.00 12.83 4.79
CA LEU A 160 11.27 12.10 3.54
C LEU A 160 12.35 12.81 2.72
N THR A 161 12.24 14.13 2.56
CA THR A 161 13.28 14.94 1.87
C THR A 161 14.65 14.75 2.52
N GLU A 162 14.74 14.88 3.85
CA GLU A 162 15.97 14.66 4.61
C GLU A 162 16.51 13.23 4.41
N GLY A 163 15.64 12.22 4.47
CA GLY A 163 16.00 10.82 4.27
C GLY A 163 16.53 10.54 2.87
N ILE A 164 15.82 10.99 1.83
CA ILE A 164 16.24 10.83 0.43
C ILE A 164 17.62 11.47 0.23
N LEU A 165 17.78 12.73 0.61
CA LEU A 165 19.05 13.46 0.42
C LEU A 165 20.19 12.83 1.22
N ALA A 166 19.93 12.34 2.44
CA ALA A 166 20.95 11.68 3.26
C ALA A 166 21.42 10.36 2.64
N GLU A 167 20.51 9.54 2.11
CA GLU A 167 20.86 8.27 1.47
C GLU A 167 21.56 8.50 0.10
N LYS A 168 21.11 9.46 -0.68
CA LYS A 168 21.80 9.87 -1.92
C LYS A 168 23.22 10.38 -1.65
N LYS A 169 23.45 11.13 -0.58
CA LYS A 169 24.79 11.60 -0.16
C LYS A 169 25.73 10.43 0.20
N LYS A 170 25.20 9.30 0.66
CA LYS A 170 25.95 8.08 0.92
C LYS A 170 26.27 7.29 -0.38
N GLY A 171 25.75 7.73 -1.52
CA GLY A 171 25.87 7.03 -2.81
C GLY A 171 24.87 5.89 -2.99
N ASN A 172 23.88 5.77 -2.12
CA ASN A 172 22.87 4.73 -2.23
C ASN A 172 21.84 5.05 -3.34
N ARG A 173 21.30 4.03 -3.97
CA ARG A 173 20.02 4.11 -4.68
C ARG A 173 18.92 4.21 -3.64
N VAL A 174 17.86 4.97 -3.93
CA VAL A 174 16.76 5.21 -2.97
C VAL A 174 15.43 4.76 -3.56
N VAL A 175 14.73 3.89 -2.85
CA VAL A 175 13.36 3.48 -3.13
C VAL A 175 12.44 4.04 -2.05
N ILE A 176 11.40 4.77 -2.45
CA ILE A 176 10.31 5.12 -1.56
C ILE A 176 9.27 4.03 -1.62
N TYR A 177 8.96 3.40 -0.47
CA TYR A 177 7.94 2.38 -0.31
C TYR A 177 6.75 3.03 0.43
N PHE A 178 5.69 3.34 -0.33
CA PHE A 178 4.62 4.21 0.16
C PHE A 178 3.29 3.45 0.28
N HIS A 179 2.71 3.48 1.48
CA HIS A 179 1.40 2.92 1.73
C HIS A 179 0.37 4.04 1.87
N GLY A 180 -0.46 4.24 0.84
CA GLY A 180 -1.45 5.32 0.82
C GLY A 180 -2.15 5.48 -0.52
N GLY A 181 -3.19 6.28 -0.52
CA GLY A 181 -4.07 6.54 -1.65
C GLY A 181 -5.55 6.25 -1.32
N ASN A 182 -6.41 6.33 -2.31
CA ASN A 182 -7.84 6.06 -2.14
C ASN A 182 -8.12 4.57 -2.38
N GLU A 183 -8.62 3.87 -1.36
CA GLU A 183 -8.96 2.44 -1.46
C GLU A 183 -9.92 2.18 -2.62
N ARG A 184 -9.65 1.11 -3.39
CA ARG A 184 -10.43 0.63 -4.54
C ARG A 184 -10.53 1.58 -5.74
N ASN A 185 -9.85 2.74 -5.70
CA ASN A 185 -9.73 3.59 -6.87
C ASN A 185 -8.67 3.01 -7.83
N PRO A 186 -9.03 2.64 -9.08
CA PRO A 186 -8.06 2.12 -10.05
C PRO A 186 -7.11 3.20 -10.59
N TYR A 187 -7.32 4.45 -10.25
CA TYR A 187 -6.49 5.58 -10.66
C TYR A 187 -5.83 6.27 -9.46
N PRO A 188 -4.55 6.64 -9.55
CA PRO A 188 -3.96 7.51 -8.52
C PRO A 188 -4.65 8.87 -8.55
N SER A 189 -4.68 9.57 -7.41
CA SER A 189 -5.15 10.94 -7.40
C SER A 189 -4.11 11.91 -8.01
N PRO A 190 -4.52 13.11 -8.48
CA PRO A 190 -3.59 14.12 -8.98
C PRO A 190 -2.50 14.48 -7.97
N ASP A 191 -2.84 14.63 -6.68
CA ASP A 191 -1.86 14.94 -5.62
C ASP A 191 -0.84 13.80 -5.46
N LYS A 192 -1.25 12.52 -5.62
CA LYS A 192 -0.32 11.37 -5.56
C LYS A 192 0.64 11.35 -6.74
N VAL A 193 0.16 11.64 -7.95
CA VAL A 193 1.04 11.73 -9.13
C VAL A 193 2.08 12.82 -8.93
N CYS A 194 1.65 14.02 -8.51
CA CYS A 194 2.54 15.12 -8.20
C CYS A 194 3.56 14.76 -7.11
N LEU A 195 3.11 14.16 -6.02
CA LEU A 195 3.95 13.79 -4.88
C LEU A 195 5.02 12.74 -5.25
N TYR A 196 4.65 11.69 -5.98
CA TYR A 196 5.61 10.63 -6.30
C TYR A 196 6.65 11.08 -7.33
N ARG A 197 6.25 11.93 -8.29
CA ARG A 197 7.20 12.61 -9.18
C ARG A 197 8.15 13.52 -8.40
N HIS A 198 7.65 14.25 -7.40
CA HIS A 198 8.48 15.07 -6.53
C HIS A 198 9.53 14.25 -5.75
N PHE A 199 9.23 13.03 -5.32
CA PHE A 199 10.24 12.17 -4.70
C PHE A 199 11.38 11.83 -5.68
N VAL A 200 11.06 11.61 -6.95
CA VAL A 200 12.07 11.40 -8.00
C VAL A 200 12.88 12.68 -8.23
N ASP A 201 12.24 13.85 -8.25
CA ASP A 201 12.93 15.15 -8.37
C ASP A 201 13.90 15.39 -7.21
N LEU A 202 13.61 14.87 -6.01
CA LEU A 202 14.51 14.91 -4.85
C LEU A 202 15.66 13.88 -4.94
N GLY A 203 15.60 12.94 -5.90
CA GLY A 203 16.64 11.96 -6.17
C GLY A 203 16.27 10.51 -5.83
N ALA A 204 15.00 10.20 -5.53
CA ALA A 204 14.59 8.80 -5.44
C ALA A 204 14.77 8.10 -6.80
N ASP A 205 15.31 6.88 -6.78
CA ASP A 205 15.55 6.07 -7.98
C ASP A 205 14.31 5.23 -8.35
N ALA A 206 13.37 5.05 -7.43
CA ALA A 206 12.06 4.44 -7.68
C ALA A 206 11.05 4.82 -6.58
N VAL A 207 9.76 4.76 -6.93
CA VAL A 207 8.64 4.79 -5.98
C VAL A 207 7.81 3.53 -6.18
N VAL A 208 7.52 2.81 -5.09
CA VAL A 208 6.69 1.60 -5.09
C VAL A 208 5.60 1.77 -4.05
N ALA A 209 4.34 1.79 -4.49
CA ALA A 209 3.22 2.06 -3.60
C ALA A 209 2.18 0.94 -3.57
N MET A 210 1.35 0.95 -2.53
CA MET A 210 0.27 0.03 -2.22
C MET A 210 -0.78 0.72 -1.33
N HIS A 211 -1.71 0.00 -0.71
CA HIS A 211 -2.82 0.44 0.14
C HIS A 211 -4.17 0.49 -0.58
N THR A 212 -4.20 0.84 -1.86
CA THR A 212 -5.49 1.01 -2.54
C THR A 212 -6.24 -0.32 -2.73
N HIS A 213 -5.63 -1.44 -2.34
CA HIS A 213 -6.17 -2.80 -2.45
C HIS A 213 -6.59 -3.20 -3.87
N CYS A 214 -6.13 -2.47 -4.86
CA CYS A 214 -6.31 -2.76 -6.28
C CYS A 214 -5.08 -2.30 -7.07
N PRO A 215 -4.78 -2.93 -8.22
CA PRO A 215 -3.70 -2.47 -9.06
C PRO A 215 -4.03 -1.09 -9.66
N GLN A 216 -3.07 -0.17 -9.59
CA GLN A 216 -3.07 1.09 -10.32
C GLN A 216 -2.01 1.09 -11.42
N GLY A 217 -2.02 2.13 -12.25
CA GLY A 217 -1.04 2.30 -13.30
C GLY A 217 0.39 2.52 -12.79
N TYR A 218 1.32 2.68 -13.73
CA TYR A 218 2.72 2.98 -13.46
C TYR A 218 3.30 3.87 -14.55
N GLU A 219 4.41 4.50 -14.27
CA GLU A 219 5.16 5.28 -15.27
C GLU A 219 6.67 5.16 -15.07
N THR A 220 7.41 5.64 -16.07
CA THR A 220 8.84 5.94 -15.92
C THR A 220 8.99 7.46 -16.04
N TYR A 221 9.26 8.11 -14.91
CA TYR A 221 9.45 9.55 -14.83
C TYR A 221 10.94 9.86 -14.65
N GLN A 222 11.52 10.65 -15.54
CA GLN A 222 12.96 10.97 -15.58
C GLN A 222 13.88 9.72 -15.48
N GLY A 223 13.48 8.62 -16.10
CA GLY A 223 14.21 7.36 -16.07
C GLY A 223 14.00 6.51 -14.80
N CYS A 224 13.17 6.95 -13.86
CA CYS A 224 12.88 6.27 -12.60
C CYS A 224 11.47 5.68 -12.62
N PRO A 225 11.28 4.40 -12.29
CA PRO A 225 9.95 3.79 -12.22
C PRO A 225 9.15 4.32 -11.03
N ILE A 226 7.89 4.66 -11.27
CA ILE A 226 6.87 4.99 -10.28
C ILE A 226 5.72 4.02 -10.41
N ILE A 227 5.48 3.23 -9.37
CA ILE A 227 4.40 2.26 -9.26
C ILE A 227 3.35 2.84 -8.31
N TYR A 228 2.16 3.18 -8.81
CA TYR A 228 1.14 3.87 -8.01
C TYR A 228 0.41 2.96 -7.04
N SER A 229 0.13 1.72 -7.40
CA SER A 229 -0.26 0.65 -6.47
C SER A 229 -0.07 -0.72 -7.10
N MET A 230 0.53 -1.63 -6.36
CA MET A 230 0.68 -3.04 -6.76
C MET A 230 -0.60 -3.86 -6.54
N GLY A 231 -1.56 -3.36 -5.75
CA GLY A 231 -2.69 -4.13 -5.24
C GLY A 231 -2.30 -5.08 -4.09
N ASN A 232 -3.25 -5.91 -3.66
CA ASN A 232 -3.01 -6.92 -2.63
C ASN A 232 -2.14 -8.05 -3.18
N PHE A 233 -1.15 -8.50 -2.40
CA PHE A 233 -0.45 -9.76 -2.71
C PHE A 233 -1.21 -10.97 -2.16
N PHE A 234 -1.67 -10.88 -0.90
CA PHE A 234 -2.54 -11.88 -0.29
C PHE A 234 -3.38 -11.24 0.83
N PHE A 235 -4.64 -10.99 0.55
CA PHE A 235 -5.57 -10.36 1.50
C PHE A 235 -6.99 -10.91 1.27
N PRO A 236 -7.24 -12.20 1.57
CA PRO A 236 -8.55 -12.80 1.37
C PRO A 236 -9.57 -12.27 2.39
N TRP A 237 -10.81 -12.06 1.93
CA TRP A 237 -11.97 -11.76 2.77
C TRP A 237 -12.59 -13.05 3.37
N GLY A 238 -11.78 -13.93 3.95
CA GLY A 238 -12.18 -15.26 4.37
C GLY A 238 -12.08 -16.29 3.23
N GLU A 239 -12.86 -17.35 3.31
CA GLU A 239 -12.78 -18.51 2.40
C GLU A 239 -13.98 -18.59 1.43
N ASP A 240 -14.79 -17.51 1.31
CA ASP A 240 -16.03 -17.50 0.52
C ASP A 240 -15.76 -17.08 -0.93
N GLU A 241 -15.87 -18.04 -1.86
CA GLU A 241 -15.69 -17.81 -3.30
C GLU A 241 -16.70 -16.82 -3.90
N GLU A 242 -17.89 -16.66 -3.30
CA GLU A 242 -18.86 -15.69 -3.80
C GLU A 242 -18.45 -14.25 -3.47
N ILE A 243 -17.84 -14.06 -2.30
CA ILE A 243 -17.25 -12.77 -1.92
C ILE A 243 -16.09 -12.43 -2.87
N GLU A 244 -15.24 -13.41 -3.22
CA GLU A 244 -14.16 -13.23 -4.18
C GLU A 244 -14.68 -12.72 -5.53
N LYS A 245 -15.75 -13.31 -6.07
CA LYS A 245 -16.37 -12.89 -7.34
C LYS A 245 -16.94 -11.47 -7.31
N LEU A 246 -17.45 -11.04 -6.16
CA LEU A 246 -18.05 -9.72 -5.97
C LEU A 246 -17.02 -8.61 -5.69
N SER A 247 -15.79 -8.96 -5.31
CA SER A 247 -14.78 -8.01 -4.86
C SER A 247 -13.95 -7.39 -6.00
N GLY A 248 -14.24 -7.74 -7.25
CA GLY A 248 -13.69 -7.08 -8.44
C GLY A 248 -12.16 -7.10 -8.48
N ASN A 249 -11.54 -5.91 -8.60
CA ASN A 249 -10.10 -5.75 -8.71
C ASN A 249 -9.29 -6.01 -7.43
N TRP A 250 -9.95 -6.29 -6.29
CA TRP A 250 -9.30 -6.63 -5.01
C TRP A 250 -8.38 -7.84 -5.10
N TYR A 251 -8.78 -8.86 -5.88
CA TYR A 251 -8.07 -10.13 -5.99
C TYR A 251 -7.02 -10.17 -7.11
N PHE A 252 -6.69 -9.01 -7.68
CA PHE A 252 -5.65 -8.85 -8.69
C PHE A 252 -4.54 -7.94 -8.21
N GLY A 253 -3.34 -8.22 -8.67
CA GLY A 253 -2.17 -7.39 -8.42
C GLY A 253 -1.04 -7.71 -9.39
N TYR A 254 0.08 -7.06 -9.17
CA TYR A 254 1.33 -7.41 -9.84
C TYR A 254 2.52 -7.28 -8.89
N LEU A 255 3.41 -8.27 -8.93
CA LEU A 255 4.71 -8.16 -8.32
C LEU A 255 5.59 -7.26 -9.18
N THR A 256 6.38 -6.41 -8.54
CA THR A 256 7.29 -5.47 -9.19
C THR A 256 8.73 -5.89 -8.97
N ALA A 257 9.40 -6.35 -10.03
CA ALA A 257 10.83 -6.61 -10.01
C ALA A 257 11.58 -5.36 -10.45
N LEU A 258 12.40 -4.78 -9.59
CA LEU A 258 13.33 -3.69 -9.91
C LEU A 258 14.74 -4.24 -10.05
N ASP A 259 15.34 -4.04 -11.22
CA ASP A 259 16.72 -4.41 -11.51
C ASP A 259 17.62 -3.17 -11.44
N PHE A 260 18.42 -3.10 -10.40
CA PHE A 260 19.41 -2.02 -10.17
C PHE A 260 20.74 -2.36 -10.80
N SER A 261 21.26 -1.42 -11.57
CA SER A 261 22.58 -1.48 -12.21
C SER A 261 23.31 -0.14 -12.08
N GLU A 262 24.55 -0.08 -12.54
CA GLU A 262 25.30 1.18 -12.63
C GLU A 262 24.58 2.20 -13.54
N ASN A 263 23.87 1.72 -14.56
CA ASN A 263 23.21 2.55 -15.58
C ASN A 263 21.79 3.00 -15.19
N GLY A 264 21.25 2.59 -14.03
CA GLY A 264 19.92 2.97 -13.59
C GLY A 264 19.10 1.80 -13.06
N VAL A 265 17.78 1.98 -13.10
CA VAL A 265 16.78 1.02 -12.61
C VAL A 265 15.85 0.65 -13.75
N SER A 266 15.66 -0.65 -13.98
CA SER A 266 14.61 -1.14 -14.87
C SER A 266 13.52 -1.86 -14.09
N VAL A 267 12.30 -1.88 -14.65
CA VAL A 267 11.12 -2.46 -14.00
C VAL A 267 10.54 -3.59 -14.84
N ASN A 268 10.15 -4.68 -14.17
CA ASN A 268 9.39 -5.78 -14.74
C ASN A 268 8.18 -6.06 -13.84
N LEU A 269 6.98 -6.11 -14.42
CA LEU A 269 5.74 -6.39 -13.71
C LEU A 269 5.31 -7.84 -13.96
N HIS A 270 4.92 -8.53 -12.89
CA HIS A 270 4.44 -9.91 -12.93
C HIS A 270 3.01 -9.99 -12.40
N PRO A 271 2.00 -9.81 -13.27
CA PRO A 271 0.59 -9.85 -12.88
C PRO A 271 0.18 -11.21 -12.34
N TYR A 272 -0.66 -11.18 -11.32
CA TYR A 272 -1.27 -12.37 -10.70
C TYR A 272 -2.72 -12.08 -10.30
N LYS A 273 -3.44 -13.15 -10.05
CA LYS A 273 -4.65 -13.15 -9.23
C LYS A 273 -4.43 -14.05 -8.01
N PHE A 274 -5.20 -13.80 -6.95
CA PHE A 274 -5.18 -14.66 -5.79
C PHE A 274 -6.60 -14.98 -5.32
N SER A 275 -6.71 -16.02 -4.52
CA SER A 275 -7.88 -16.41 -3.75
C SER A 275 -7.42 -16.81 -2.33
N ALA A 276 -8.33 -17.19 -1.48
CA ALA A 276 -7.97 -17.78 -0.19
C ALA A 276 -7.12 -19.07 -0.33
N ASN A 277 -7.10 -19.69 -1.50
CA ASN A 277 -6.52 -21.01 -1.73
C ASN A 277 -5.26 -21.03 -2.60
N GLU A 278 -4.99 -19.96 -3.36
CA GLU A 278 -3.87 -19.92 -4.31
C GLU A 278 -3.47 -18.50 -4.71
N ILE A 279 -2.24 -18.34 -5.15
CA ILE A 279 -1.78 -17.14 -5.88
C ILE A 279 -1.23 -17.61 -7.22
N VAL A 280 -1.83 -17.17 -8.34
CA VAL A 280 -1.52 -17.66 -9.68
C VAL A 280 -1.02 -16.53 -10.57
N LEU A 281 0.16 -16.71 -11.16
CA LEU A 281 0.69 -15.79 -12.18
C LEU A 281 -0.18 -15.84 -13.44
N LEU A 282 -0.59 -14.70 -13.95
CA LEU A 282 -1.37 -14.61 -15.18
C LEU A 282 -0.51 -15.02 -16.39
N LYS A 283 -1.07 -15.81 -17.29
CA LYS A 283 -0.39 -16.36 -18.48
C LYS A 283 -1.32 -16.29 -19.70
N GLY A 284 -0.73 -16.33 -20.90
CA GLY A 284 -1.49 -16.39 -22.15
C GLY A 284 -2.53 -15.27 -22.27
N GLU A 285 -3.76 -15.61 -22.61
CA GLU A 285 -4.85 -14.66 -22.83
C GLU A 285 -5.17 -13.81 -21.59
N GLN A 286 -5.15 -14.41 -20.41
CA GLN A 286 -5.38 -13.67 -19.16
C GLN A 286 -4.33 -12.58 -18.93
N LEU A 287 -3.06 -12.87 -19.21
CA LEU A 287 -1.99 -11.89 -19.11
C LEU A 287 -2.19 -10.72 -20.09
N GLU A 288 -2.60 -11.00 -21.34
CA GLU A 288 -2.82 -9.95 -22.34
C GLU A 288 -4.05 -9.09 -22.00
N LYS A 289 -5.11 -9.68 -21.46
CA LYS A 289 -6.27 -8.93 -20.94
C LYS A 289 -5.86 -8.03 -19.78
N PHE A 290 -5.09 -8.53 -18.83
CA PHE A 290 -4.59 -7.72 -17.71
C PHE A 290 -3.65 -6.60 -18.19
N ARG A 291 -2.78 -6.86 -19.16
CA ARG A 291 -1.91 -5.82 -19.76
C ARG A 291 -2.74 -4.73 -20.43
N THR A 292 -3.81 -5.10 -21.11
CA THR A 292 -4.75 -4.13 -21.70
C THR A 292 -5.43 -3.28 -20.63
N TYR A 293 -5.92 -3.91 -19.56
CA TYR A 293 -6.46 -3.22 -18.40
C TYR A 293 -5.42 -2.25 -17.78
N LEU A 294 -4.21 -2.73 -17.52
CA LEU A 294 -3.14 -1.93 -16.93
C LEU A 294 -2.76 -0.73 -17.82
N ALA A 295 -2.74 -0.90 -19.14
CA ALA A 295 -2.52 0.20 -20.07
C ALA A 295 -3.64 1.25 -20.00
N GLN A 296 -4.90 0.83 -19.86
CA GLN A 296 -6.04 1.73 -19.75
C GLN A 296 -5.99 2.56 -18.45
N ILE A 297 -5.63 1.97 -17.33
CA ILE A 297 -5.51 2.71 -16.05
C ILE A 297 -4.21 3.51 -15.96
N THR A 298 -3.20 3.21 -16.78
CA THR A 298 -1.93 3.97 -16.86
C THR A 298 -2.09 5.23 -17.73
N ALA A 299 -2.81 5.15 -18.81
CA ALA A 299 -2.88 6.25 -19.80
C ALA A 299 -3.25 7.62 -19.20
N PRO A 300 -4.22 7.75 -18.29
CA PRO A 300 -4.58 9.05 -17.71
C PRO A 300 -3.49 9.69 -16.83
N ILE A 301 -2.52 8.92 -16.34
CA ILE A 301 -1.43 9.43 -15.51
C ILE A 301 -0.58 10.48 -16.27
N HIS A 302 -0.54 10.38 -17.59
CA HIS A 302 0.22 11.28 -18.47
C HIS A 302 -0.60 12.48 -18.96
N ASP A 303 -1.87 12.61 -18.53
CA ASP A 303 -2.79 13.67 -18.91
C ASP A 303 -3.46 14.23 -17.65
N GLU A 304 -2.99 15.38 -17.19
CA GLU A 304 -3.43 16.02 -15.95
C GLU A 304 -4.94 16.34 -15.98
N ASP A 305 -5.46 16.81 -17.13
CA ASP A 305 -6.89 17.12 -17.29
C ASP A 305 -7.75 15.85 -17.25
N ALA A 306 -7.29 14.77 -17.89
CA ALA A 306 -7.99 13.49 -17.86
C ALA A 306 -7.99 12.89 -16.46
N LEU A 307 -6.86 12.95 -15.75
CA LEU A 307 -6.73 12.44 -14.38
C LEU A 307 -7.59 13.24 -13.39
N SER A 308 -7.62 14.58 -13.50
CA SER A 308 -8.49 15.45 -12.69
C SER A 308 -9.96 15.09 -12.89
N LYS A 309 -10.42 14.92 -14.13
CA LYS A 309 -11.81 14.52 -14.43
C LYS A 309 -12.16 13.14 -13.85
N LEU A 310 -11.21 12.21 -13.86
CA LEU A 310 -11.40 10.91 -13.21
C LEU A 310 -11.51 11.07 -11.70
N PHE A 311 -10.72 11.94 -11.11
CA PHE A 311 -10.79 12.20 -9.66
C PHE A 311 -12.10 12.90 -9.26
N ASP A 312 -12.63 13.81 -10.09
CA ASP A 312 -13.99 14.35 -9.91
C ASP A 312 -15.06 13.25 -9.92
N GLY A 313 -14.93 12.27 -10.84
CA GLY A 313 -15.80 11.09 -10.86
C GLY A 313 -15.67 10.24 -9.59
N TRP A 314 -14.46 10.10 -9.04
CA TRP A 314 -14.22 9.42 -7.78
C TRP A 314 -14.84 10.16 -6.59
N CYS A 315 -14.82 11.49 -6.60
CA CYS A 315 -15.51 12.32 -5.60
C CYS A 315 -17.01 12.00 -5.54
N ILE A 316 -17.65 11.76 -6.68
CA ILE A 316 -19.07 11.34 -6.73
C ILE A 316 -19.25 9.91 -6.25
N LEU A 317 -18.39 9.00 -6.68
CA LEU A 317 -18.54 7.57 -6.42
C LEU A 317 -18.33 7.21 -4.95
N ASP A 318 -17.31 7.77 -4.33
CA ASP A 318 -16.86 7.42 -2.97
C ASP A 318 -16.81 8.63 -2.02
N GLY A 319 -16.42 9.80 -2.51
CA GLY A 319 -16.21 10.98 -1.69
C GLY A 319 -17.43 11.45 -0.90
N VAL A 320 -18.63 11.28 -1.45
CA VAL A 320 -19.89 11.65 -0.77
C VAL A 320 -20.07 10.83 0.51
N GLN A 321 -19.76 9.54 0.50
CA GLN A 321 -19.85 8.68 1.70
C GLN A 321 -18.86 9.13 2.79
N TYR A 322 -17.69 9.59 2.41
CA TYR A 322 -16.72 10.18 3.33
C TYR A 322 -17.21 11.52 3.90
N ALA A 323 -17.87 12.34 3.09
CA ALA A 323 -18.44 13.62 3.53
C ALA A 323 -19.52 13.45 4.61
N GLU A 324 -20.25 12.34 4.62
CA GLU A 324 -21.23 12.01 5.67
C GLU A 324 -20.58 11.83 7.05
N ARG A 325 -19.26 11.59 7.11
CA ARG A 325 -18.49 11.50 8.37
C ARG A 325 -18.09 12.87 8.93
N LEU A 326 -18.37 13.97 8.23
CA LEU A 326 -18.09 15.33 8.69
C LEU A 326 -19.09 15.74 9.79
N VAL A 327 -18.76 15.41 11.01
CA VAL A 327 -19.54 15.76 12.18
C VAL A 327 -18.65 16.48 13.19
N PHE A 328 -18.95 17.73 13.51
CA PHE A 328 -18.26 18.46 14.57
C PHE A 328 -19.20 19.43 15.28
N SER A 329 -19.21 19.36 16.60
CA SER A 329 -19.92 20.31 17.47
C SER A 329 -19.06 20.70 18.67
N LYS A 330 -19.37 21.81 19.31
CA LYS A 330 -18.67 22.28 20.51
C LYS A 330 -18.69 21.24 21.66
N GLU A 331 -19.75 20.45 21.76
CA GLU A 331 -19.93 19.42 22.78
C GLU A 331 -18.91 18.27 22.64
N MET A 332 -18.45 18.01 21.40
CA MET A 332 -17.46 16.95 21.11
C MET A 332 -16.07 17.26 21.67
N LEU A 333 -15.78 18.51 22.04
CA LEU A 333 -14.51 18.90 22.66
C LEU A 333 -14.27 18.19 24.01
N HIS A 334 -15.32 17.79 24.71
CA HIS A 334 -15.22 17.19 26.04
C HIS A 334 -15.42 15.67 26.07
N ASN A 335 -16.27 15.11 25.21
CA ASN A 335 -16.64 13.70 25.24
C ASN A 335 -16.80 13.10 23.83
N GLY A 336 -16.02 13.56 22.86
CA GLY A 336 -16.29 13.31 21.46
C GLY A 336 -15.36 12.34 20.75
N ALA A 337 -14.46 11.64 21.44
CA ALA A 337 -13.45 10.80 20.76
C ALA A 337 -14.06 9.82 19.75
N GLU A 338 -15.10 9.06 20.15
CA GLU A 338 -15.80 8.15 19.24
C GLU A 338 -16.50 8.88 18.10
N LYS A 339 -17.19 9.99 18.42
CA LYS A 339 -17.96 10.76 17.45
C LYS A 339 -17.10 11.47 16.42
N VAL A 340 -15.89 11.91 16.80
CA VAL A 340 -14.97 12.63 15.91
C VAL A 340 -13.94 11.73 15.24
N CYS A 341 -13.91 10.44 15.54
CA CYS A 341 -12.90 9.53 15.01
C CYS A 341 -12.88 9.52 13.48
N GLY A 342 -14.02 9.35 12.83
CA GLY A 342 -14.14 9.43 11.37
C GLY A 342 -13.76 10.82 10.83
N THR A 343 -14.31 11.89 11.43
CA THR A 343 -13.99 13.27 11.04
C THR A 343 -12.47 13.55 11.17
N ARG A 344 -11.84 13.09 12.28
CA ARG A 344 -10.39 13.25 12.45
C ARG A 344 -9.64 12.62 11.28
N ASN A 345 -10.01 11.42 10.87
CA ASN A 345 -9.35 10.70 9.79
C ASN A 345 -9.43 11.47 8.45
N LEU A 346 -10.55 12.15 8.18
CA LEU A 346 -10.69 13.00 6.98
C LEU A 346 -9.71 14.18 6.95
N PHE A 347 -9.24 14.64 8.10
CA PHE A 347 -8.28 15.74 8.20
C PHE A 347 -6.83 15.29 8.33
N THR A 348 -6.56 14.09 8.84
CA THR A 348 -5.20 13.62 9.14
C THR A 348 -4.63 12.72 8.05
N CYS A 349 -5.46 11.92 7.37
CA CYS A 349 -5.04 11.11 6.23
C CYS A 349 -4.98 11.98 4.97
N GLU A 350 -3.90 11.92 4.25
CA GLU A 350 -3.63 12.77 3.09
C GLU A 350 -4.63 12.51 1.95
N ALA A 351 -4.89 11.24 1.63
CA ALA A 351 -5.85 10.88 0.58
C ALA A 351 -7.29 11.28 0.93
N HIS A 352 -7.70 11.10 2.20
CA HIS A 352 -9.02 11.51 2.63
C HIS A 352 -9.17 13.04 2.65
N ASN A 353 -8.12 13.77 3.02
CA ASN A 353 -8.11 15.23 3.01
C ASN A 353 -8.21 15.77 1.58
N GLU A 354 -7.43 15.22 0.65
CA GLU A 354 -7.52 15.53 -0.78
C GLU A 354 -8.94 15.27 -1.29
N LEU A 355 -9.49 14.09 -1.02
CA LEU A 355 -10.84 13.71 -1.44
C LEU A 355 -11.89 14.70 -0.94
N MET A 356 -11.84 15.09 0.35
CA MET A 356 -12.79 16.05 0.92
C MET A 356 -12.67 17.44 0.33
N ARG A 357 -11.44 17.95 0.11
CA ARG A 357 -11.22 19.21 -0.58
C ARG A 357 -11.83 19.19 -1.98
N SER A 358 -11.60 18.12 -2.73
CA SER A 358 -12.09 17.99 -4.10
C SER A 358 -13.61 17.83 -4.17
N VAL A 359 -14.24 17.11 -3.24
CA VAL A 359 -15.71 17.07 -3.12
C VAL A 359 -16.28 18.47 -2.92
N MET A 360 -15.69 19.26 -2.01
CA MET A 360 -16.15 20.63 -1.75
C MET A 360 -15.99 21.55 -2.96
N LEU A 361 -14.87 21.46 -3.67
CA LEU A 361 -14.61 22.23 -4.90
C LEU A 361 -15.59 21.81 -6.00
N LEU A 362 -15.79 20.52 -6.20
CA LEU A 362 -16.74 20.00 -7.18
C LEU A 362 -18.18 20.52 -6.91
N CYS A 363 -18.59 20.54 -5.65
CA CYS A 363 -19.91 21.08 -5.27
C CYS A 363 -20.02 22.60 -5.46
N PHE A 364 -18.92 23.33 -5.30
CA PHE A 364 -18.92 24.80 -5.33
C PHE A 364 -18.81 25.39 -6.75
N GLU A 365 -17.97 24.78 -7.60
CA GLU A 365 -17.64 25.34 -8.93
C GLU A 365 -17.46 24.27 -10.02
N GLY A 366 -17.61 22.96 -9.69
CA GLY A 366 -17.39 21.89 -10.63
C GLY A 366 -18.62 21.49 -11.45
N ASP A 367 -18.38 20.66 -12.46
CA ASP A 367 -19.44 20.05 -13.29
C ASP A 367 -19.85 18.68 -12.72
N VAL A 368 -20.82 18.69 -11.78
CA VAL A 368 -21.34 17.50 -11.10
C VAL A 368 -21.96 16.51 -12.07
N GLU A 369 -22.54 16.98 -13.20
CA GLU A 369 -23.14 16.08 -14.20
C GLU A 369 -22.06 15.31 -14.97
N ALA A 370 -21.02 15.99 -15.43
CA ALA A 370 -19.87 15.34 -16.07
C ALA A 370 -19.13 14.40 -15.12
N ALA A 371 -18.95 14.79 -13.84
CA ALA A 371 -18.38 13.93 -12.81
C ALA A 371 -19.20 12.67 -12.55
N THR A 372 -20.54 12.78 -12.52
CA THR A 372 -21.46 11.63 -12.38
C THR A 372 -21.35 10.65 -13.55
N GLN A 373 -21.16 11.15 -14.77
CA GLN A 373 -20.93 10.29 -15.93
C GLN A 373 -19.57 9.59 -15.88
N THR A 374 -18.57 10.27 -15.33
CA THR A 374 -17.23 9.73 -15.14
C THR A 374 -17.21 8.66 -14.05
N ALA A 375 -17.94 8.85 -12.94
CA ALA A 375 -18.09 7.86 -11.88
C ALA A 375 -18.50 6.49 -12.43
N LYS A 376 -19.49 6.45 -13.34
CA LYS A 376 -19.95 5.21 -14.00
C LYS A 376 -18.87 4.53 -14.84
N LYS A 377 -17.88 5.27 -15.34
CA LYS A 377 -16.73 4.69 -16.05
C LYS A 377 -15.75 4.06 -15.06
N ILE A 378 -15.53 4.71 -13.92
CA ILE A 378 -14.65 4.20 -12.85
C ILE A 378 -15.21 2.90 -12.29
N GLU A 379 -16.52 2.81 -11.99
CA GLU A 379 -17.18 1.58 -11.52
C GLU A 379 -16.87 0.38 -12.42
N LYS A 380 -16.88 0.58 -13.74
CA LYS A 380 -16.53 -0.49 -14.71
C LYS A 380 -15.07 -0.90 -14.62
N MET A 381 -14.17 0.01 -14.28
CA MET A 381 -12.75 -0.27 -14.14
C MET A 381 -12.38 -0.91 -12.79
N GLN A 382 -13.31 -0.95 -11.83
CA GLN A 382 -13.15 -1.71 -10.60
C GLN A 382 -13.35 -3.22 -10.77
N VAL A 383 -13.77 -3.67 -11.96
CA VAL A 383 -13.91 -5.09 -12.31
C VAL A 383 -12.88 -5.45 -13.37
N ILE A 384 -12.11 -6.51 -13.13
CA ILE A 384 -11.16 -7.07 -14.09
C ILE A 384 -11.73 -8.39 -14.61
N ASP A 385 -12.16 -8.37 -15.86
CA ASP A 385 -12.77 -9.53 -16.54
C ASP A 385 -11.69 -10.30 -17.35
N ILE A 386 -11.08 -11.31 -16.69
CA ILE A 386 -9.99 -12.12 -17.28
C ILE A 386 -10.11 -13.60 -16.95
#